data_aaf0b989f5283689f3f81eda2f8a00f3
#
_entry.id   aaf0b989f5283689f3f81eda2f8a00f3
#
_cell.length_a   1.000
_cell.length_b   1.000
_cell.length_c   1.000
_cell.angle_alpha   90.00
_cell.angle_beta   90.00
_cell.angle_gamma   90.00
#
_symmetry.space_group_name_H-M   'P 1'
#
loop_
_entity.id
_entity.type
_entity.pdbx_description
1 polymer ?
#
loop_
_entity_poly.entity_id
_entity_poly.type
_entity_poly.pdbx_seq_one_letter_code
_entity_poly.pdbx_strand_id
1 'polypeptide(L)'
;MFCEADIINLNDHPELTERYAQWQHGKWGVSVKAYLDSMAEAKISQSGVPAWYAILDRDGKIIAGLGVIENDFHKRPDLAPNVCAVYVEEGWRKQGLARLLLNHVCGELAKKGIHDAYLITTHENFYERCGWSFHTMVEEDSGKQVRMYHKHTS
;
A
#
# COMPACT_ATOMS: atom_id res chain seq x y z
N MET A 1 -17.08 6.61 -12.23
CA MET A 1 -15.65 6.28 -12.37
C MET A 1 -14.84 6.98 -11.29
N PHE A 2 -13.82 6.31 -10.78
CA PHE A 2 -12.97 6.85 -9.71
C PHE A 2 -11.78 7.62 -10.29
N CYS A 3 -11.33 8.62 -9.53
CA CYS A 3 -10.14 9.40 -9.88
C CYS A 3 -9.31 9.61 -8.60
N GLU A 4 -8.15 10.24 -8.74
CA GLU A 4 -7.24 10.46 -7.60
C GLU A 4 -7.93 11.18 -6.43
N ALA A 5 -8.86 12.10 -6.71
CA ALA A 5 -9.57 12.83 -5.68
C ALA A 5 -10.46 11.92 -4.80
N ASP A 6 -10.77 10.72 -5.27
CA ASP A 6 -11.56 9.76 -4.50
C ASP A 6 -10.72 8.95 -3.50
N ILE A 7 -9.41 9.04 -3.57
CA ILE A 7 -8.52 8.35 -2.64
C ILE A 7 -8.48 9.14 -1.34
N ILE A 8 -8.72 8.44 -0.22
CA ILE A 8 -8.60 9.05 1.09
C ILE A 8 -7.33 8.58 1.79
N ASN A 9 -6.74 9.48 2.58
CA ASN A 9 -5.66 9.15 3.51
C ASN A 9 -6.31 8.90 4.86
N LEU A 10 -6.04 7.75 5.47
CA LEU A 10 -6.67 7.39 6.75
C LEU A 10 -6.30 8.37 7.87
N ASN A 11 -5.20 9.12 7.74
CA ASN A 11 -4.86 10.18 8.71
C ASN A 11 -5.96 11.24 8.80
N ASP A 12 -6.66 11.50 7.71
CA ASP A 12 -7.70 12.53 7.64
C ASP A 12 -9.07 11.99 8.04
N HIS A 13 -9.17 10.69 8.33
CA HIS A 13 -10.44 10.01 8.59
C HIS A 13 -10.31 9.08 9.81
N PRO A 14 -10.07 9.64 11.02
CA PRO A 14 -9.90 8.81 12.22
C PRO A 14 -11.11 7.93 12.52
N GLU A 15 -12.31 8.35 12.08
CA GLU A 15 -13.53 7.57 12.26
C GLU A 15 -13.52 6.25 11.46
N LEU A 16 -12.63 6.11 10.47
CA LEU A 16 -12.57 4.94 9.61
C LEU A 16 -11.44 3.98 9.97
N THR A 17 -10.53 4.37 10.87
CA THR A 17 -9.29 3.60 11.10
C THR A 17 -9.56 2.18 11.60
N GLU A 18 -10.47 2.01 12.54
CA GLU A 18 -10.76 0.67 13.05
C GLU A 18 -11.40 -0.22 12.00
N ARG A 19 -12.36 0.33 11.27
CA ARG A 19 -13.02 -0.39 10.18
C ARG A 19 -12.03 -0.78 9.08
N TYR A 20 -11.12 0.12 8.75
CA TYR A 20 -10.07 -0.14 7.76
C TYR A 20 -9.11 -1.23 8.25
N ALA A 21 -8.72 -1.17 9.52
CA ALA A 21 -7.83 -2.18 10.10
C ALA A 21 -8.46 -3.57 10.05
N GLN A 22 -9.75 -3.66 10.36
CA GLN A 22 -10.48 -4.93 10.28
C GLN A 22 -10.60 -5.41 8.84
N TRP A 23 -10.81 -4.50 7.90
CA TRP A 23 -10.89 -4.82 6.48
C TRP A 23 -9.57 -5.42 5.98
N GLN A 24 -8.44 -4.79 6.29
CA GLN A 24 -7.13 -5.31 5.90
C GLN A 24 -6.82 -6.63 6.61
N HIS A 25 -7.15 -6.74 7.88
CA HIS A 25 -6.98 -7.99 8.63
C HIS A 25 -7.69 -9.14 7.92
N GLY A 26 -8.90 -8.92 7.46
CA GLY A 26 -9.68 -9.94 6.74
C GLY A 26 -9.04 -10.39 5.44
N LYS A 27 -8.21 -9.54 4.82
CA LYS A 27 -7.55 -9.86 3.55
C LYS A 27 -6.22 -10.58 3.74
N TRP A 28 -5.43 -10.18 4.74
CA TRP A 28 -4.03 -10.59 4.85
C TRP A 28 -3.70 -11.35 6.13
N GLY A 29 -4.58 -11.39 7.10
CA GLY A 29 -4.37 -12.09 8.36
C GLY A 29 -3.42 -11.38 9.34
N VAL A 30 -2.91 -10.21 8.99
CA VAL A 30 -2.13 -9.39 9.93
C VAL A 30 -3.08 -8.83 10.98
N SER A 31 -2.65 -8.78 12.26
CA SER A 31 -3.55 -8.41 13.34
C SER A 31 -4.13 -7.00 13.18
N VAL A 32 -5.35 -6.82 13.67
CA VAL A 32 -5.99 -5.50 13.72
C VAL A 32 -5.12 -4.51 14.47
N LYS A 33 -4.53 -4.97 15.60
CA LYS A 33 -3.64 -4.11 16.41
C LYS A 33 -2.46 -3.60 15.60
N ALA A 34 -1.85 -4.43 14.76
CA ALA A 34 -0.71 -4.02 13.94
C ALA A 34 -1.09 -2.90 12.97
N TYR A 35 -2.25 -3.00 12.34
CA TYR A 35 -2.75 -1.95 11.46
C TYR A 35 -3.07 -0.67 12.23
N LEU A 36 -3.71 -0.78 13.39
CA LEU A 36 -4.03 0.39 14.21
C LEU A 36 -2.75 1.09 14.70
N ASP A 37 -1.75 0.32 15.12
CA ASP A 37 -0.47 0.88 15.55
C ASP A 37 0.23 1.61 14.40
N SER A 38 0.21 1.03 13.20
CA SER A 38 0.81 1.64 12.01
C SER A 38 0.09 2.94 11.64
N MET A 39 -1.23 2.96 11.71
CA MET A 39 -2.00 4.17 11.43
C MET A 39 -1.78 5.26 12.49
N ALA A 40 -1.60 4.86 13.75
CA ALA A 40 -1.25 5.81 14.81
C ALA A 40 0.13 6.41 14.57
N GLU A 41 1.11 5.60 14.17
CA GLU A 41 2.44 6.07 13.81
C GLU A 41 2.38 7.04 12.62
N ALA A 42 1.51 6.75 11.65
CA ALA A 42 1.36 7.60 10.46
C ALA A 42 0.96 9.03 10.82
N LYS A 43 0.15 9.21 11.87
CA LYS A 43 -0.31 10.55 12.29
C LYS A 43 0.81 11.42 12.82
N ILE A 44 1.84 10.83 13.40
CA ILE A 44 2.96 11.58 14.01
C ILE A 44 4.23 11.55 13.16
N SER A 45 4.22 10.76 12.07
CA SER A 45 5.39 10.63 11.21
C SER A 45 5.62 11.90 10.40
N GLN A 46 6.85 12.39 10.41
CA GLN A 46 7.24 13.54 9.59
C GLN A 46 7.73 13.15 8.21
N SER A 47 8.10 11.88 8.02
CA SER A 47 8.63 11.40 6.75
C SER A 47 7.54 11.08 5.72
N GLY A 48 6.30 10.91 6.17
CA GLY A 48 5.21 10.45 5.30
C GLY A 48 5.09 8.92 5.23
N VAL A 49 5.90 8.20 6.00
CA VAL A 49 5.87 6.74 6.10
C VAL A 49 5.81 6.38 7.59
N PRO A 50 4.88 5.53 8.03
CA PRO A 50 3.89 4.83 7.23
C PRO A 50 2.75 5.73 6.74
N ALA A 51 2.01 5.27 5.75
CA ALA A 51 0.81 5.94 5.25
C ALA A 51 -0.18 4.88 4.74
N TRP A 52 -1.47 5.14 4.93
CA TRP A 52 -2.53 4.20 4.57
C TRP A 52 -3.62 4.91 3.78
N TYR A 53 -4.05 4.28 2.69
CA TYR A 53 -4.98 4.89 1.74
C TYR A 53 -6.13 3.92 1.43
N ALA A 54 -7.28 4.48 1.10
CA ALA A 54 -8.46 3.71 0.73
C ALA A 54 -9.28 4.42 -0.33
N ILE A 55 -10.12 3.64 -1.01
CA ILE A 55 -11.18 4.15 -1.86
C ILE A 55 -12.49 3.58 -1.31
N LEU A 56 -13.49 4.44 -1.17
CA LEU A 56 -14.82 4.05 -0.70
C LEU A 56 -15.81 4.13 -1.86
N ASP A 57 -16.84 3.28 -1.83
CA ASP A 57 -17.95 3.41 -2.77
C ASP A 57 -18.92 4.50 -2.30
N ARG A 58 -20.04 4.68 -3.04
CA ARG A 58 -21.03 5.70 -2.71
C ARG A 58 -21.66 5.51 -1.34
N ASP A 59 -21.73 4.28 -0.87
CA ASP A 59 -22.34 3.94 0.42
C ASP A 59 -21.32 4.00 1.56
N GLY A 60 -20.10 4.41 1.26
CA GLY A 60 -19.03 4.51 2.25
C GLY A 60 -18.35 3.19 2.57
N LYS A 61 -18.55 2.16 1.75
CA LYS A 61 -17.91 0.87 1.93
C LYS A 61 -16.49 0.91 1.36
N ILE A 62 -15.53 0.34 2.09
CA ILE A 62 -14.15 0.26 1.62
C ILE A 62 -14.08 -0.78 0.49
N ILE A 63 -13.63 -0.36 -0.69
CA ILE A 63 -13.55 -1.22 -1.87
C ILE A 63 -12.12 -1.45 -2.37
N ALA A 64 -11.17 -0.63 -1.94
CA ALA A 64 -9.76 -0.79 -2.32
C ALA A 64 -8.88 -0.08 -1.30
N GLY A 65 -7.64 -0.51 -1.19
CA GLY A 65 -6.68 0.15 -0.31
C GLY A 65 -5.27 -0.39 -0.47
N LEU A 66 -4.34 0.33 0.14
CA LEU A 66 -2.96 -0.10 0.28
C LEU A 66 -2.29 0.73 1.37
N GLY A 67 -1.09 0.30 1.75
CA GLY A 67 -0.27 1.06 2.66
C GLY A 67 1.14 1.21 2.16
N VAL A 68 1.88 2.11 2.80
CA VAL A 68 3.31 2.28 2.62
C VAL A 68 3.94 2.16 3.99
N ILE A 69 4.86 1.23 4.14
CA ILE A 69 5.57 1.00 5.40
C ILE A 69 7.06 0.86 5.14
N GLU A 70 7.86 0.89 6.18
CA GLU A 70 9.31 0.83 6.03
C GLU A 70 9.77 -0.53 5.52
N ASN A 71 9.24 -1.63 6.06
CA ASN A 71 9.61 -2.99 5.67
C ASN A 71 8.39 -3.91 5.74
N ASP A 72 8.12 -4.60 4.63
CA ASP A 72 6.98 -5.53 4.51
C ASP A 72 7.43 -6.98 4.76
N PHE A 73 7.96 -7.25 5.96
CA PHE A 73 8.30 -8.61 6.44
C PHE A 73 9.33 -9.32 5.57
N HIS A 74 10.39 -8.60 5.14
CA HIS A 74 11.50 -9.23 4.39
C HIS A 74 12.86 -8.81 4.97
N LYS A 75 13.92 -9.46 4.47
CA LYS A 75 15.26 -9.34 5.06
C LYS A 75 16.16 -8.32 4.35
N ARG A 76 15.57 -7.38 3.60
CA ARG A 76 16.30 -6.30 2.93
C ARG A 76 15.81 -4.93 3.40
N PRO A 77 16.16 -4.53 4.64
CA PRO A 77 15.71 -3.23 5.18
C PRO A 77 16.28 -2.03 4.42
N ASP A 78 17.32 -2.23 3.63
CA ASP A 78 17.87 -1.19 2.74
C ASP A 78 16.96 -0.87 1.56
N LEU A 79 16.02 -1.76 1.21
CA LEU A 79 15.07 -1.55 0.11
C LEU A 79 13.74 -1.07 0.66
N ALA A 80 13.65 0.23 0.90
CA ALA A 80 12.55 0.88 1.59
C ALA A 80 12.24 2.24 0.92
N PRO A 81 11.02 2.80 1.07
CA PRO A 81 9.86 2.18 1.74
C PRO A 81 9.17 1.15 0.87
N ASN A 82 8.27 0.38 1.48
CA ASN A 82 7.53 -0.69 0.80
C ASN A 82 6.05 -0.36 0.69
N VAL A 83 5.51 -0.50 -0.51
CA VAL A 83 4.05 -0.52 -0.70
C VAL A 83 3.57 -1.92 -0.33
N CYS A 84 2.50 -2.00 0.44
CA CYS A 84 2.01 -3.26 0.98
C CYS A 84 0.49 -3.32 1.01
N ALA A 85 -0.04 -4.52 1.24
CA ALA A 85 -1.46 -4.75 1.48
C ALA A 85 -2.35 -4.17 0.38
N VAL A 86 -1.90 -4.26 -0.88
CA VAL A 86 -2.67 -3.79 -2.04
C VAL A 86 -3.83 -4.75 -2.27
N TYR A 87 -5.05 -4.23 -2.17
CA TYR A 87 -6.24 -5.04 -2.37
C TYR A 87 -7.35 -4.23 -3.02
N VAL A 88 -8.04 -4.85 -3.98
CA VAL A 88 -9.24 -4.32 -4.61
C VAL A 88 -10.31 -5.39 -4.47
N GLU A 89 -11.48 -5.02 -3.95
CA GLU A 89 -12.60 -5.95 -3.83
C GLU A 89 -12.98 -6.52 -5.20
N GLU A 90 -13.38 -7.79 -5.21
CA GLU A 90 -13.58 -8.55 -6.44
C GLU A 90 -14.51 -7.85 -7.42
N GLY A 91 -15.61 -7.31 -6.94
CA GLY A 91 -16.60 -6.64 -7.80
C GLY A 91 -16.11 -5.33 -8.41
N TRP A 92 -14.97 -4.82 -7.95
CA TRP A 92 -14.41 -3.54 -8.39
C TRP A 92 -13.11 -3.69 -9.17
N ARG A 93 -12.70 -4.91 -9.47
CA ARG A 93 -11.47 -5.19 -10.22
C ARG A 93 -11.63 -4.83 -11.69
N LYS A 94 -10.49 -4.72 -12.39
CA LYS A 94 -10.41 -4.41 -13.82
C LYS A 94 -10.90 -3.00 -14.16
N GLN A 95 -10.93 -2.11 -13.17
CA GLN A 95 -11.29 -0.70 -13.36
C GLN A 95 -10.12 0.24 -13.09
N GLY A 96 -8.91 -0.31 -12.91
CA GLY A 96 -7.70 0.49 -12.71
C GLY A 96 -7.52 1.04 -11.30
N LEU A 97 -8.25 0.54 -10.30
CA LEU A 97 -8.17 1.08 -8.94
C LEU A 97 -6.80 0.85 -8.29
N ALA A 98 -6.21 -0.33 -8.48
CA ALA A 98 -4.87 -0.60 -7.95
C ALA A 98 -3.84 0.33 -8.57
N ARG A 99 -3.88 0.52 -9.89
CA ARG A 99 -2.99 1.45 -10.59
C ARG A 99 -3.18 2.88 -10.08
N LEU A 100 -4.42 3.29 -9.88
CA LEU A 100 -4.74 4.62 -9.37
C LEU A 100 -4.11 4.84 -7.99
N LEU A 101 -4.26 3.85 -7.09
CA LEU A 101 -3.66 3.90 -5.76
C LEU A 101 -2.13 3.92 -5.82
N LEU A 102 -1.54 3.06 -6.64
CA LEU A 102 -0.08 2.99 -6.78
C LEU A 102 0.50 4.31 -7.30
N ASN A 103 -0.13 4.91 -8.30
CA ASN A 103 0.32 6.19 -8.85
C ASN A 103 0.18 7.31 -7.82
N HIS A 104 -0.91 7.30 -7.05
CA HIS A 104 -1.11 8.29 -5.99
C HIS A 104 -0.01 8.21 -4.93
N VAL A 105 0.30 7.00 -4.48
CA VAL A 105 1.36 6.76 -3.49
C VAL A 105 2.70 7.27 -3.98
N CYS A 106 3.06 6.95 -5.22
CA CYS A 106 4.32 7.44 -5.80
C CYS A 106 4.36 8.96 -5.80
N GLY A 107 3.27 9.62 -6.18
CA GLY A 107 3.18 11.07 -6.15
C GLY A 107 3.36 11.66 -4.76
N GLU A 108 2.74 11.04 -3.75
CA GLU A 108 2.86 11.49 -2.36
C GLU A 108 4.28 11.29 -1.83
N LEU A 109 4.90 10.16 -2.14
CA LEU A 109 6.29 9.91 -1.76
C LEU A 109 7.24 10.92 -2.41
N ALA A 110 7.03 11.22 -3.69
CA ALA A 110 7.84 12.21 -4.40
C ALA A 110 7.77 13.58 -3.73
N LYS A 111 6.57 14.00 -3.30
CA LYS A 111 6.39 15.27 -2.57
C LYS A 111 7.16 15.30 -1.26
N LYS A 112 7.45 14.15 -0.67
CA LYS A 112 8.21 14.05 0.58
C LYS A 112 9.71 13.87 0.33
N GLY A 113 10.15 13.92 -0.93
CA GLY A 113 11.55 13.72 -1.27
C GLY A 113 12.00 12.27 -1.27
N ILE A 114 11.07 11.33 -1.26
CA ILE A 114 11.38 9.90 -1.31
C ILE A 114 11.29 9.46 -2.78
N HIS A 115 12.43 9.06 -3.34
CA HIS A 115 12.56 8.86 -4.78
C HIS A 115 12.35 7.44 -5.25
N ASP A 116 12.37 6.47 -4.35
CA ASP A 116 12.27 5.06 -4.69
C ASP A 116 11.21 4.40 -3.84
N ALA A 117 10.43 3.50 -4.45
CA ALA A 117 9.45 2.68 -3.76
C ALA A 117 9.63 1.23 -4.19
N TYR A 118 9.37 0.33 -3.27
CA TYR A 118 9.54 -1.11 -3.47
C TYR A 118 8.27 -1.84 -3.06
N LEU A 119 8.08 -3.04 -3.59
CA LEU A 119 7.03 -3.94 -3.10
C LEU A 119 7.43 -5.38 -3.36
N ILE A 120 6.92 -6.29 -2.53
CA ILE A 120 7.09 -7.73 -2.74
C ILE A 120 5.76 -8.34 -3.14
N THR A 121 5.81 -9.36 -3.99
CA THR A 121 4.59 -9.99 -4.50
C THR A 121 4.90 -11.36 -5.10
N THR A 122 3.88 -12.22 -5.16
CA THR A 122 3.94 -13.46 -5.93
C THR A 122 3.39 -13.29 -7.34
N HIS A 123 2.78 -12.12 -7.63
CA HIS A 123 2.24 -11.86 -8.97
C HIS A 123 3.33 -11.57 -9.98
N GLU A 124 3.14 -12.07 -11.19
CA GLU A 124 3.96 -11.72 -12.34
C GLU A 124 3.09 -10.91 -13.30
N ASN A 125 3.71 -9.98 -14.03
CA ASN A 125 3.10 -9.15 -15.07
C ASN A 125 2.18 -8.03 -14.57
N PHE A 126 1.49 -8.17 -13.43
CA PHE A 126 0.56 -7.13 -12.99
C PHE A 126 1.28 -5.81 -12.69
N TYR A 127 2.33 -5.86 -11.88
CA TYR A 127 3.04 -4.63 -11.50
C TYR A 127 3.84 -4.04 -12.66
N GLU A 128 4.34 -4.88 -13.56
CA GLU A 128 4.98 -4.39 -14.78
C GLU A 128 3.98 -3.56 -15.60
N ARG A 129 2.74 -4.02 -15.71
CA ARG A 129 1.70 -3.25 -16.41
C ARG A 129 1.35 -1.95 -15.71
N CYS A 130 1.65 -1.84 -14.43
CA CYS A 130 1.47 -0.60 -13.66
C CYS A 130 2.71 0.30 -13.68
N GLY A 131 3.75 -0.07 -14.44
CA GLY A 131 4.95 0.75 -14.60
C GLY A 131 6.05 0.44 -13.59
N TRP A 132 5.92 -0.64 -12.83
CA TRP A 132 6.95 -1.11 -11.90
C TRP A 132 7.89 -2.08 -12.59
N SER A 133 9.16 -2.14 -12.16
CA SER A 133 10.17 -3.01 -12.76
C SER A 133 10.62 -4.06 -11.75
N PHE A 134 10.81 -5.29 -12.21
CA PHE A 134 11.40 -6.33 -11.38
C PHE A 134 12.79 -5.87 -10.92
N HIS A 135 13.04 -5.94 -9.63
CA HIS A 135 14.31 -5.49 -9.04
C HIS A 135 15.21 -6.68 -8.67
N THR A 136 14.71 -7.56 -7.81
CA THR A 136 15.46 -8.73 -7.35
C THR A 136 14.53 -9.69 -6.62
N MET A 137 15.03 -10.87 -6.34
CA MET A 137 14.36 -11.77 -5.39
C MET A 137 14.82 -11.42 -3.98
N VAL A 138 13.91 -11.47 -3.03
CA VAL A 138 14.24 -11.25 -1.62
C VAL A 138 13.67 -12.38 -0.76
N GLU A 139 14.27 -12.55 0.41
CA GLU A 139 13.78 -13.54 1.36
C GLU A 139 12.80 -12.89 2.33
N GLU A 140 11.59 -13.43 2.43
CA GLU A 140 10.63 -13.03 3.46
C GLU A 140 11.11 -13.51 4.83
N ASP A 141 10.58 -12.92 5.90
CA ASP A 141 10.90 -13.35 7.27
C ASP A 141 10.54 -14.83 7.50
N SER A 142 9.58 -15.34 6.74
CA SER A 142 9.21 -16.76 6.76
C SER A 142 10.25 -17.70 6.11
N GLY A 143 11.24 -17.13 5.41
CA GLY A 143 12.25 -17.88 4.66
C GLY A 143 11.93 -18.12 3.20
N LYS A 144 10.73 -17.73 2.75
CA LYS A 144 10.30 -17.90 1.36
C LYS A 144 10.93 -16.82 0.48
N GLN A 145 11.35 -17.18 -0.73
CA GLN A 145 11.84 -16.23 -1.71
C GLN A 145 10.66 -15.64 -2.48
N VAL A 146 10.64 -14.32 -2.63
CA VAL A 146 9.58 -13.60 -3.36
C VAL A 146 10.18 -12.57 -4.29
N ARG A 147 9.38 -12.16 -5.28
CA ARG A 147 9.78 -11.13 -6.23
C ARG A 147 9.64 -9.76 -5.58
N MET A 148 10.66 -8.91 -5.79
CA MET A 148 10.57 -7.50 -5.40
C MET A 148 10.56 -6.64 -6.65
N TYR A 149 9.65 -5.68 -6.67
CA TYR A 149 9.56 -4.67 -7.73
C TYR A 149 9.94 -3.31 -7.20
N HIS A 150 10.37 -2.46 -8.09
CA HIS A 150 10.85 -1.11 -7.81
C HIS A 150 10.22 -0.11 -8.76
N LYS A 151 10.00 1.11 -8.28
CA LYS A 151 9.57 2.22 -9.11
C LYS A 151 10.18 3.52 -8.60
N HIS A 152 10.69 4.33 -9.53
CA HIS A 152 10.98 5.71 -9.22
C HIS A 152 9.67 6.45 -9.03
N THR A 153 9.61 7.31 -8.00
CA THR A 153 8.37 7.96 -7.61
C THR A 153 8.02 9.18 -8.47
N SER A 154 8.97 9.66 -9.22
CA SER A 154 8.73 10.83 -10.08
C SER A 154 9.36 10.65 -11.47
#